data_a4da16ba882d58491212b06a8cc54fc9
#
_entry.id   a4da16ba882d58491212b06a8cc54fc9
#
_cell.length_a   1.000
_cell.length_b   1.000
_cell.length_c   1.000
_cell.angle_alpha   90.00
_cell.angle_beta   90.00
_cell.angle_gamma   90.00
#
_symmetry.space_group_name_H-M   'P 1'
#
loop_
_entity.id
_entity.type
_entity.pdbx_description
1 polymer ?
#
loop_
_entity_poly.entity_id
_entity_poly.type
_entity_poly.pdbx_seq_one_letter_code
_entity_poly.pdbx_strand_id
1 'polypeptide(L)'
;MIDCMILGDSIAVGIGQARPECVAYVKQGIDSYTWNNRNIYKNLSADTVIISLGTNDGPQVNTFQEILALRQIVSAARVFWILPANKPAVQDMIKIVAKNYKDTVLTIPKLSKDQLHPTTQSYREMAKQTRTEKE
;
A
#
# COMPACT_ATOMS: atom_id res chain seq x y z
N MET A 1 4.02 -20.39 -5.08
CA MET A 1 3.27 -19.12 -4.98
C MET A 1 4.02 -18.14 -4.09
N ILE A 2 4.00 -16.85 -4.44
CA ILE A 2 4.60 -15.80 -3.63
C ILE A 2 3.76 -15.59 -2.38
N ASP A 3 4.37 -15.61 -1.19
CA ASP A 3 3.64 -15.47 0.07
C ASP A 3 3.16 -14.04 0.29
N CYS A 4 4.03 -13.05 0.04
CA CYS A 4 3.65 -11.65 0.23
C CYS A 4 4.34 -10.74 -0.77
N MET A 5 3.66 -9.64 -1.09
CA MET A 5 4.12 -8.65 -2.04
C MET A 5 3.77 -7.26 -1.52
N ILE A 6 4.69 -6.32 -1.66
CA ILE A 6 4.52 -4.95 -1.19
C ILE A 6 4.64 -4.01 -2.38
N LEU A 7 3.65 -3.14 -2.55
CA LEU A 7 3.55 -2.23 -3.67
C LEU A 7 3.43 -0.79 -3.17
N GLY A 8 4.25 0.10 -3.74
CA GLY A 8 3.98 1.51 -3.49
C GLY A 8 5.17 2.44 -3.30
N ASP A 9 4.99 3.40 -2.40
CA ASP A 9 5.83 4.58 -2.19
C ASP A 9 6.80 4.40 -1.01
N SER A 10 7.26 5.51 -0.41
CA SER A 10 8.21 5.48 0.71
C SER A 10 7.67 4.74 1.94
N ILE A 11 6.35 4.79 2.15
CA ILE A 11 5.74 4.06 3.26
C ILE A 11 5.81 2.56 2.97
N ALA A 12 5.59 2.15 1.72
CA ALA A 12 5.77 0.77 1.30
C ALA A 12 7.23 0.32 1.46
N VAL A 13 8.19 1.20 1.18
CA VAL A 13 9.61 0.92 1.44
C VAL A 13 9.82 0.54 2.90
N GLY A 14 9.24 1.32 3.83
CA GLY A 14 9.36 1.06 5.27
C GLY A 14 8.73 -0.27 5.68
N ILE A 15 7.59 -0.62 5.11
CA ILE A 15 6.98 -1.93 5.35
C ILE A 15 7.91 -3.04 4.86
N GLY A 16 8.55 -2.86 3.70
CA GLY A 16 9.50 -3.83 3.16
C GLY A 16 10.71 -4.04 4.06
N GLN A 17 11.16 -3.00 4.75
CA GLN A 17 12.23 -3.13 5.73
C GLN A 17 11.81 -3.96 6.95
N ALA A 18 10.55 -3.89 7.32
CA ALA A 18 9.99 -4.67 8.42
C ALA A 18 9.58 -6.09 7.98
N ARG A 19 9.39 -6.30 6.68
CA ARG A 19 9.06 -7.61 6.08
C ARG A 19 9.96 -7.90 4.88
N PRO A 20 11.27 -8.09 5.11
CA PRO A 20 12.22 -8.25 4.01
C PRO A 20 12.02 -9.52 3.19
N GLU A 21 11.24 -10.46 3.70
CA GLU A 21 10.91 -11.70 2.99
C GLU A 21 9.93 -11.47 1.83
N CYS A 22 9.21 -10.34 1.81
CA CYS A 22 8.22 -10.07 0.77
C CYS A 22 8.87 -9.55 -0.52
N VAL A 23 8.28 -9.91 -1.66
CA VAL A 23 8.64 -9.28 -2.94
C VAL A 23 8.15 -7.83 -2.89
N ALA A 24 9.00 -6.88 -3.25
CA ALA A 24 8.65 -5.47 -3.15
C ALA A 24 8.88 -4.75 -4.48
N TYR A 25 7.84 -4.07 -4.96
CA TYR A 25 7.92 -3.12 -6.05
C TYR A 25 7.58 -1.75 -5.49
N VAL A 26 8.62 -1.07 -4.98
CA VAL A 26 8.47 0.15 -4.20
C VAL A 26 9.47 1.20 -4.65
N LYS A 27 9.10 2.48 -4.49
CA LYS A 27 10.00 3.58 -4.79
C LYS A 27 9.60 4.83 -4.00
N GLN A 28 10.58 5.43 -3.32
CA GLN A 28 10.35 6.67 -2.58
C GLN A 28 9.82 7.78 -3.49
N GLY A 29 8.81 8.50 -3.02
CA GLY A 29 8.28 9.68 -3.69
C GLY A 29 7.38 9.40 -4.88
N ILE A 30 7.10 8.14 -5.20
CA ILE A 30 6.32 7.80 -6.39
C ILE A 30 4.83 8.08 -6.17
N ASP A 31 4.17 8.66 -7.17
CA ASP A 31 2.71 8.78 -7.17
C ASP A 31 2.07 7.54 -7.79
N SER A 32 0.74 7.42 -7.65
CA SER A 32 0.02 6.23 -8.11
C SER A 32 0.03 6.10 -9.63
N TYR A 33 -0.03 7.21 -10.34
CA TYR A 33 0.01 7.21 -11.81
C TYR A 33 1.35 6.65 -12.32
N THR A 34 2.45 7.18 -11.81
CA THR A 34 3.80 6.76 -12.21
C THR A 34 4.05 5.31 -11.79
N TRP A 35 3.61 4.93 -10.59
CA TRP A 35 3.77 3.55 -10.15
C TRP A 35 3.07 2.58 -11.09
N ASN A 36 1.84 2.86 -11.47
CA ASN A 36 1.09 2.01 -12.40
C ASN A 36 1.79 1.90 -13.75
N ASN A 37 2.24 3.04 -14.31
CA ASN A 37 2.93 3.02 -15.60
C ASN A 37 4.17 2.13 -15.59
N ARG A 38 4.84 2.02 -14.46
CA ARG A 38 6.07 1.24 -14.34
C ARG A 38 5.84 -0.21 -13.98
N ASN A 39 4.71 -0.54 -13.32
CA ASN A 39 4.57 -1.83 -12.66
C ASN A 39 3.30 -2.60 -13.00
N ILE A 40 2.28 -1.96 -13.58
CA ILE A 40 0.96 -2.60 -13.73
C ILE A 40 0.98 -3.82 -14.66
N TYR A 41 1.99 -3.92 -15.51
CA TYR A 41 2.16 -5.05 -16.43
C TYR A 41 2.83 -6.27 -15.77
N LYS A 42 3.30 -6.13 -14.55
CA LYS A 42 3.95 -7.23 -13.83
C LYS A 42 2.93 -8.21 -13.30
N ASN A 43 3.39 -9.40 -12.92
CA ASN A 43 2.53 -10.37 -12.27
C ASN A 43 2.34 -9.97 -10.80
N LEU A 44 1.22 -9.33 -10.49
CA LEU A 44 0.90 -8.82 -9.15
C LEU A 44 0.01 -9.82 -8.42
N SER A 45 0.56 -11.00 -8.18
CA SER A 45 -0.15 -12.11 -7.55
C SER A 45 0.63 -12.66 -6.36
N ALA A 46 -0.02 -12.77 -5.22
CA ALA A 46 0.57 -13.31 -3.99
C ALA A 46 -0.56 -13.69 -3.03
N ASP A 47 -0.25 -14.45 -1.97
CA ASP A 47 -1.24 -14.72 -0.92
C ASP A 47 -1.67 -13.43 -0.23
N THR A 48 -0.71 -12.57 0.11
CA THR A 48 -0.95 -11.28 0.75
C THR A 48 -0.30 -10.18 -0.09
N VAL A 49 -1.06 -9.13 -0.40
CA VAL A 49 -0.53 -7.94 -1.07
C VAL A 49 -0.79 -6.73 -0.17
N ILE A 50 0.24 -5.93 0.05
CA ILE A 50 0.20 -4.72 0.87
C ILE A 50 0.47 -3.53 -0.04
N ILE A 51 -0.42 -2.55 -0.04
CA ILE A 51 -0.35 -1.41 -0.96
C ILE A 51 -0.29 -0.11 -0.17
N SER A 52 0.68 0.74 -0.50
CA SER A 52 0.73 2.12 -0.01
C SER A 52 0.97 3.05 -1.18
N LEU A 53 -0.08 3.72 -1.64
CA LEU A 53 -0.04 4.69 -2.73
C LEU A 53 -1.01 5.83 -2.42
N GLY A 54 -0.77 6.99 -3.02
CA GLY A 54 -1.63 8.15 -2.89
C GLY A 54 -1.02 9.29 -2.09
N THR A 55 -0.05 9.03 -1.24
CA THR A 55 0.62 10.05 -0.44
C THR A 55 1.22 11.15 -1.31
N ASN A 56 1.77 10.78 -2.45
CA ASN A 56 2.49 11.70 -3.34
C ASN A 56 1.65 12.16 -4.53
N ASP A 57 0.35 11.85 -4.56
CA ASP A 57 -0.50 12.21 -5.67
C ASP A 57 -0.81 13.72 -5.63
N GLY A 58 -0.44 14.40 -6.71
CA GLY A 58 -0.78 15.81 -6.90
C GLY A 58 -2.16 15.97 -7.54
N PRO A 59 -2.60 17.24 -7.73
CA PRO A 59 -3.94 17.51 -8.27
C PRO A 59 -4.14 17.02 -9.71
N GLN A 60 -3.05 16.77 -10.46
CA GLN A 60 -3.13 16.26 -11.82
C GLN A 60 -3.34 14.75 -11.88
N VAL A 61 -3.22 14.04 -10.78
CA VAL A 61 -3.40 12.60 -10.74
C VAL A 61 -4.85 12.27 -10.36
N ASN A 62 -5.48 11.42 -11.16
CA ASN A 62 -6.80 10.89 -10.80
C ASN A 62 -6.59 9.66 -9.91
N THR A 63 -6.44 9.91 -8.62
CA THR A 63 -6.10 8.88 -7.64
C THR A 63 -7.09 7.72 -7.63
N PHE A 64 -8.39 8.03 -7.65
CA PHE A 64 -9.41 6.97 -7.61
C PHE A 64 -9.26 6.02 -8.81
N GLN A 65 -9.08 6.58 -10.00
CA GLN A 65 -8.91 5.79 -11.22
C GLN A 65 -7.66 4.90 -11.12
N GLU A 66 -6.56 5.45 -10.60
CA GLU A 66 -5.31 4.71 -10.51
C GLU A 66 -5.37 3.56 -9.51
N ILE A 67 -5.91 3.81 -8.32
CA ILE A 67 -6.01 2.75 -7.31
C ILE A 67 -7.01 1.66 -7.74
N LEU A 68 -8.09 2.04 -8.41
CA LEU A 68 -9.05 1.06 -8.92
C LEU A 68 -8.42 0.21 -10.03
N ALA A 69 -7.71 0.82 -10.97
CA ALA A 69 -7.02 0.10 -12.04
C ALA A 69 -6.02 -0.91 -11.46
N LEU A 70 -5.24 -0.49 -10.47
CA LEU A 70 -4.31 -1.40 -9.81
C LEU A 70 -5.05 -2.55 -9.14
N ARG A 71 -6.10 -2.23 -8.37
CA ARG A 71 -6.81 -3.28 -7.62
C ARG A 71 -7.44 -4.32 -8.54
N GLN A 72 -7.88 -3.91 -9.72
CA GLN A 72 -8.50 -4.82 -10.69
C GLN A 72 -7.54 -5.90 -11.19
N ILE A 73 -6.24 -5.63 -11.19
CA ILE A 73 -5.25 -6.60 -11.67
C ILE A 73 -4.52 -7.34 -10.56
N VAL A 74 -4.62 -6.88 -9.31
CA VAL A 74 -4.02 -7.58 -8.17
C VAL A 74 -4.81 -8.85 -7.89
N SER A 75 -4.10 -9.98 -7.78
CA SER A 75 -4.69 -11.27 -7.41
C SER A 75 -4.09 -11.73 -6.10
N ALA A 76 -4.92 -11.75 -5.04
CA ALA A 76 -4.45 -12.10 -3.71
C ALA A 76 -5.59 -12.61 -2.85
N ALA A 77 -5.28 -13.49 -1.90
CA ALA A 77 -6.24 -13.93 -0.89
C ALA A 77 -6.55 -12.80 0.10
N ARG A 78 -5.55 -11.96 0.41
CA ARG A 78 -5.70 -10.84 1.33
C ARG A 78 -5.00 -9.61 0.76
N VAL A 79 -5.69 -8.46 0.78
CA VAL A 79 -5.11 -7.19 0.36
C VAL A 79 -5.24 -6.20 1.50
N PHE A 80 -4.14 -5.53 1.82
CA PHE A 80 -4.07 -4.48 2.82
C PHE A 80 -3.71 -3.16 2.16
N TRP A 81 -4.46 -2.11 2.50
CA TRP A 81 -4.19 -0.75 2.04
C TRP A 81 -3.77 0.10 3.23
N ILE A 82 -2.66 0.80 3.12
CA ILE A 82 -2.24 1.76 4.13
C ILE A 82 -2.84 3.11 3.77
N LEU A 83 -3.58 3.72 4.71
CA LEU A 83 -4.21 5.01 4.50
C LEU A 83 -3.18 6.13 4.64
N PRO A 84 -2.97 6.95 3.58
CA PRO A 84 -2.04 8.08 3.67
C PRO A 84 -2.47 9.09 4.72
N ALA A 85 -1.52 9.48 5.58
CA ALA A 85 -1.78 10.51 6.57
C ALA A 85 -2.03 11.85 5.90
N ASN A 86 -2.89 12.68 6.51
CA ASN A 86 -3.18 14.05 6.06
C ASN A 86 -3.74 14.16 4.63
N LYS A 87 -4.34 13.09 4.14
CA LYS A 87 -4.95 13.03 2.80
C LYS A 87 -6.36 12.45 2.91
N PRO A 88 -7.31 13.17 3.55
CA PRO A 88 -8.64 12.59 3.81
C PRO A 88 -9.40 12.17 2.54
N ALA A 89 -9.29 12.94 1.47
CA ALA A 89 -9.96 12.56 0.21
C ALA A 89 -9.40 11.26 -0.35
N VAL A 90 -8.07 11.08 -0.31
CA VAL A 90 -7.43 9.84 -0.77
C VAL A 90 -7.82 8.68 0.13
N GLN A 91 -7.85 8.89 1.45
CA GLN A 91 -8.31 7.86 2.38
C GLN A 91 -9.72 7.38 2.03
N ASP A 92 -10.63 8.31 1.73
CA ASP A 92 -12.00 7.97 1.37
C ASP A 92 -12.06 7.13 0.08
N MET A 93 -11.27 7.50 -0.91
CA MET A 93 -11.17 6.74 -2.17
C MET A 93 -10.69 5.31 -1.93
N ILE A 94 -9.65 5.16 -1.11
CA ILE A 94 -9.11 3.84 -0.77
C ILE A 94 -10.16 3.01 -0.04
N LYS A 95 -10.88 3.61 0.91
CA LYS A 95 -11.92 2.91 1.66
C LYS A 95 -13.03 2.40 0.75
N ILE A 96 -13.41 3.16 -0.27
CA ILE A 96 -14.42 2.72 -1.24
C ILE A 96 -13.93 1.48 -2.00
N VAL A 97 -12.72 1.54 -2.54
CA VAL A 97 -12.14 0.42 -3.28
C VAL A 97 -11.99 -0.81 -2.37
N ALA A 98 -11.44 -0.61 -1.18
CA ALA A 98 -11.24 -1.70 -0.22
C ALA A 98 -12.56 -2.38 0.14
N LYS A 99 -13.61 -1.60 0.38
CA LYS A 99 -14.93 -2.15 0.71
C LYS A 99 -15.47 -3.01 -0.42
N ASN A 100 -15.34 -2.54 -1.67
CA ASN A 100 -15.85 -3.27 -2.82
C ASN A 100 -15.15 -4.62 -3.02
N TYR A 101 -13.87 -4.69 -2.68
CA TYR A 101 -13.08 -5.90 -2.83
C TYR A 101 -12.93 -6.70 -1.53
N LYS A 102 -13.53 -6.23 -0.44
CA LYS A 102 -13.40 -6.85 0.89
C LYS A 102 -11.96 -6.88 1.38
N ASP A 103 -11.22 -5.84 1.04
CA ASP A 103 -9.84 -5.64 1.50
C ASP A 103 -9.83 -5.03 2.91
N THR A 104 -8.67 -5.05 3.53
CA THR A 104 -8.45 -4.45 4.85
C THR A 104 -7.71 -3.14 4.71
N VAL A 105 -8.14 -2.09 5.42
CA VAL A 105 -7.41 -0.83 5.51
C VAL A 105 -6.64 -0.77 6.81
N LEU A 106 -5.43 -0.21 6.77
CA LEU A 106 -4.60 0.00 7.95
C LEU A 106 -4.40 1.49 8.15
N THR A 107 -4.67 1.95 9.37
CA THR A 107 -4.38 3.31 9.78
C THR A 107 -2.97 3.33 10.36
N ILE A 108 -2.18 4.36 10.03
CA ILE A 108 -0.83 4.52 10.59
C ILE A 108 -0.96 4.81 12.08
N PRO A 109 -0.40 3.94 12.97
CA PRO A 109 -0.59 4.11 14.42
C PRO A 109 0.00 5.40 14.95
N LYS A 110 1.21 5.76 14.53
CA LYS A 110 1.88 6.97 14.99
C LYS A 110 2.78 7.52 13.89
N LEU A 111 2.72 8.83 13.70
CA LEU A 111 3.56 9.52 12.71
C LEU A 111 4.85 10.00 13.34
N SER A 112 5.91 10.05 12.53
CA SER A 112 7.16 10.68 12.90
C SER A 112 7.01 12.20 12.90
N LYS A 113 8.11 12.93 13.16
CA LYS A 113 8.08 14.39 13.29
C LYS A 113 7.57 15.10 12.03
N ASP A 114 7.73 14.50 10.87
CA ASP A 114 7.29 15.11 9.60
C ASP A 114 5.75 15.04 9.42
N GLN A 115 5.03 14.39 10.33
CA GLN A 115 3.58 14.24 10.28
C GLN A 115 3.08 13.53 9.01
N LEU A 116 3.95 12.76 8.37
CA LEU A 116 3.65 12.06 7.13
C LEU A 116 4.06 10.59 7.20
N HIS A 117 5.30 10.33 7.57
CA HIS A 117 5.83 8.97 7.60
C HIS A 117 5.57 8.31 8.95
N PRO A 118 5.28 7.00 8.96
CA PRO A 118 5.16 6.24 10.21
C PRO A 118 6.46 6.23 11.00
N THR A 119 6.35 6.11 12.32
CA THR A 119 7.51 5.81 13.16
C THR A 119 7.99 4.39 12.89
N THR A 120 9.22 4.08 13.30
CA THR A 120 9.76 2.72 13.19
C THR A 120 8.83 1.71 13.88
N GLN A 121 8.31 2.07 15.05
CA GLN A 121 7.38 1.21 15.79
C GLN A 121 6.09 0.98 15.00
N SER A 122 5.57 2.04 14.35
CA SER A 122 4.37 1.93 13.51
C SER A 122 4.57 0.99 12.34
N TYR A 123 5.73 1.04 11.68
CA TYR A 123 6.05 0.12 10.60
C TYR A 123 6.03 -1.34 11.08
N ARG A 124 6.63 -1.60 12.24
CA ARG A 124 6.64 -2.95 12.82
C ARG A 124 5.24 -3.43 13.14
N GLU A 125 4.41 -2.55 13.68
CA GLU A 125 3.05 -2.89 14.05
C GLU A 125 2.19 -3.19 12.83
N MET A 126 2.26 -2.34 11.80
CA MET A 126 1.52 -2.59 10.57
C MET A 126 2.01 -3.87 9.88
N ALA A 127 3.31 -4.09 9.83
CA ALA A 127 3.87 -5.32 9.28
C ALA A 127 3.32 -6.55 10.01
N LYS A 128 3.27 -6.49 11.33
CA LYS A 128 2.71 -7.57 12.15
C LYS A 128 1.25 -7.85 11.79
N GLN A 129 0.44 -6.79 11.60
CA GLN A 129 -0.97 -6.94 11.25
C GLN A 129 -1.18 -7.61 9.90
N THR A 130 -0.21 -7.53 8.99
CA THR A 130 -0.32 -8.16 7.68
C THR A 130 0.11 -9.62 7.65
N ARG A 131 0.66 -10.15 8.75
CA ARG A 131 1.13 -11.54 8.81
C ARG A 131 -0.04 -12.49 9.07
N THR A 132 0.10 -13.70 8.55
CA THR A 132 -0.83 -14.79 8.88
C THR A 132 -0.34 -15.51 10.13
N GLU A 133 -1.22 -16.34 10.70
CA GLU A 133 -0.83 -17.16 11.86
C GLU A 133 0.32 -18.11 11.56
N LYS A 134 0.54 -18.45 10.28
CA LYS A 134 1.64 -19.33 9.86
C LYS A 134 2.99 -18.62 9.78
N GLU A 135 2.98 -17.32 9.86
CA GLU A 135 4.17 -16.50 9.80
C GLU A 135 4.64 -16.13 11.21
#